data_433007b698fd0de05a337e16bce04efe
#
_entry.id   433007b698fd0de05a337e16bce04efe
#
_cell.length_a   1.000
_cell.length_b   1.000
_cell.length_c   1.000
_cell.angle_alpha   90.00
_cell.angle_beta   90.00
_cell.angle_gamma   90.00
#
_symmetry.space_group_name_H-M   'P 1'
#
loop_
_entity.id
_entity.type
_entity.pdbx_description
1 polymer ?
#
loop_
_entity_poly.entity_id
_entity_poly.type
_entity_poly.pdbx_seq_one_letter_code
_entity_poly.pdbx_strand_id
1 'polypeptide(L)'
;CCVPTLEDFSGAGRVGLAAANVQLFYYIPNFLREMFKKNSNTPSPTPLYLDLHSHTQYSTVDTLVIRNQYPLTADPTLPFSVGIHPWFLDNWQAQLDAIATLASHLNCWAIGECGIDKNTSTPLPLQQQIFTEQIAIAEAVQKPLIIHCVKAYSEVIALRQRTQARQLWVLHGFRKNLPTAQALLSHGIALSFGAAVLRDPKLQQVFQTLYPRYDDYFFFETDDAELNVKTLYQFAEHLKATQK
;
A
#
# COMPACT_ATOMS: atom_id res chain seq x y z
N CYS A 1 -10.28 -29.52 -7.22
CA CYS A 1 -9.27 -28.44 -7.28
C CYS A 1 -8.75 -28.22 -5.87
N CYS A 2 -7.57 -28.77 -5.56
CA CYS A 2 -6.93 -28.57 -4.25
C CYS A 2 -6.29 -27.19 -4.23
N VAL A 3 -6.62 -26.38 -3.23
CA VAL A 3 -5.89 -25.16 -2.93
C VAL A 3 -4.58 -25.58 -2.26
N PRO A 4 -3.40 -25.13 -2.71
CA PRO A 4 -2.15 -25.49 -2.09
C PRO A 4 -2.14 -25.02 -0.62
N THR A 5 -1.67 -25.88 0.28
CA THR A 5 -1.46 -25.54 1.69
C THR A 5 -0.11 -24.83 1.85
N LEU A 6 0.07 -24.13 2.97
CA LEU A 6 1.32 -23.41 3.29
C LEU A 6 2.58 -24.32 3.29
N GLU A 7 2.40 -25.64 3.40
CA GLU A 7 3.49 -26.63 3.35
C GLU A 7 3.98 -26.91 1.92
N ASP A 8 3.15 -26.66 0.89
CA ASP A 8 3.51 -26.93 -0.51
C ASP A 8 4.61 -25.99 -1.06
N PHE A 9 4.91 -24.91 -0.34
CA PHE A 9 5.92 -23.92 -0.75
C PHE A 9 7.33 -24.14 -0.17
N SER A 10 7.52 -25.17 0.65
CA SER A 10 8.82 -25.49 1.30
C SER A 10 9.81 -26.24 0.39
N GLY A 11 9.38 -26.69 -0.81
CA GLY A 11 10.10 -27.60 -1.69
C GLY A 11 10.80 -26.97 -2.90
N ALA A 12 10.83 -25.66 -3.06
CA ALA A 12 11.52 -25.01 -4.19
C ALA A 12 13.04 -25.08 -3.99
N GLY A 13 13.68 -25.97 -4.74
CA GLY A 13 15.12 -26.20 -4.76
C GLY A 13 15.93 -24.92 -4.92
N ARG A 14 17.14 -24.90 -4.34
CA ARG A 14 18.15 -23.85 -4.46
C ARG A 14 18.44 -23.52 -5.92
N VAL A 15 17.69 -22.58 -6.48
CA VAL A 15 18.08 -21.84 -7.68
C VAL A 15 19.04 -20.76 -7.21
N GLY A 16 20.22 -20.66 -7.84
CA GLY A 16 21.32 -19.84 -7.36
C GLY A 16 20.90 -18.39 -7.09
N LEU A 17 21.30 -17.86 -5.95
CA LEU A 17 20.98 -16.50 -5.45
C LEU A 17 21.15 -15.36 -6.50
N ALA A 18 22.03 -15.54 -7.49
CA ALA A 18 22.30 -14.54 -8.51
C ALA A 18 21.16 -14.35 -9.53
N ALA A 19 20.42 -15.40 -9.90
CA ALA A 19 19.32 -15.31 -10.86
C ALA A 19 18.02 -14.81 -10.19
N ALA A 20 17.81 -15.16 -8.92
CA ALA A 20 16.66 -14.69 -8.14
C ALA A 20 16.71 -13.17 -7.88
N ASN A 21 17.92 -12.60 -7.66
CA ASN A 21 18.09 -11.18 -7.37
C ASN A 21 17.73 -10.25 -8.54
N VAL A 22 17.88 -10.68 -9.79
CA VAL A 22 17.57 -9.82 -10.95
C VAL A 22 16.07 -9.75 -11.21
N GLN A 23 15.31 -10.81 -10.93
CA GLN A 23 13.89 -10.91 -11.24
C GLN A 23 12.99 -10.24 -10.18
N LEU A 24 13.43 -10.19 -8.92
CA LEU A 24 12.70 -9.58 -7.80
C LEU A 24 12.77 -8.04 -7.80
N PHE A 25 13.75 -7.44 -8.47
CA PHE A 25 13.85 -6.00 -8.66
C PHE A 25 12.67 -5.39 -9.44
N TYR A 26 11.88 -6.20 -10.14
CA TYR A 26 10.72 -5.74 -10.92
C TYR A 26 9.48 -5.45 -10.08
N TYR A 27 9.42 -5.86 -8.79
CA TYR A 27 8.22 -5.75 -7.97
C TYR A 27 8.09 -4.45 -7.17
N ILE A 28 9.14 -3.68 -7.05
CA ILE A 28 9.05 -2.35 -6.46
C ILE A 28 8.79 -1.38 -7.61
N PRO A 29 7.63 -0.71 -7.67
CA PRO A 29 7.33 0.27 -8.71
C PRO A 29 8.46 1.29 -8.88
N ASN A 30 8.74 1.70 -10.11
CA ASN A 30 9.85 2.60 -10.45
C ASN A 30 9.89 3.85 -9.56
N PHE A 31 8.76 4.38 -9.21
CA PHE A 31 8.60 5.50 -8.29
C PHE A 31 9.22 5.24 -6.90
N LEU A 32 8.93 4.09 -6.30
CA LEU A 32 9.52 3.72 -5.01
C LEU A 32 11.02 3.44 -5.12
N ARG A 33 11.48 2.90 -6.25
CA ARG A 33 12.92 2.75 -6.52
C ARG A 33 13.64 4.09 -6.52
N GLU A 34 13.04 5.11 -7.10
CA GLU A 34 13.61 6.47 -7.07
C GLU A 34 13.59 7.07 -5.67
N MET A 35 12.56 6.80 -4.87
CA MET A 35 12.53 7.19 -3.45
C MET A 35 13.62 6.46 -2.64
N PHE A 36 13.86 5.16 -2.88
CA PHE A 36 14.96 4.43 -2.27
C PHE A 36 16.32 5.07 -2.59
N LYS A 37 16.56 5.42 -3.87
CA LYS A 37 17.79 6.08 -4.28
C LYS A 37 18.00 7.44 -3.62
N LYS A 38 16.93 8.22 -3.43
CA LYS A 38 17.00 9.55 -2.80
C LYS A 38 17.22 9.48 -1.28
N ASN A 39 16.70 8.46 -0.61
CA ASN A 39 16.75 8.34 0.84
C ASN A 39 17.95 7.50 1.34
N SER A 40 18.67 6.80 0.47
CA SER A 40 19.82 5.99 0.86
C SER A 40 21.12 6.78 0.75
N ASN A 41 21.57 7.38 1.84
CA ASN A 41 22.96 7.89 1.97
C ASN A 41 23.98 6.77 2.28
N THR A 42 23.59 5.51 2.28
CA THR A 42 24.46 4.35 2.52
C THR A 42 24.27 3.32 1.41
N PRO A 43 25.30 2.55 1.04
CA PRO A 43 25.18 1.42 0.11
C PRO A 43 24.54 0.20 0.81
N SER A 44 23.38 0.40 1.44
CA SER A 44 22.59 -0.71 1.94
C SER A 44 21.94 -1.43 0.76
N PRO A 45 21.93 -2.76 0.71
CA PRO A 45 21.26 -3.49 -0.36
C PRO A 45 19.80 -3.03 -0.43
N THR A 46 19.32 -2.71 -1.62
CA THR A 46 17.91 -2.35 -1.85
C THR A 46 17.06 -3.52 -1.37
N PRO A 47 16.06 -3.31 -0.52
CA PRO A 47 15.18 -4.38 -0.06
C PRO A 47 14.50 -5.04 -1.26
N LEU A 48 14.35 -6.37 -1.19
CA LEU A 48 13.73 -7.16 -2.26
C LEU A 48 12.21 -7.10 -2.23
N TYR A 49 11.64 -6.88 -1.04
CA TYR A 49 10.21 -6.87 -0.78
C TYR A 49 9.78 -5.57 -0.12
N LEU A 50 8.57 -5.15 -0.44
CA LEU A 50 7.88 -4.03 0.20
C LEU A 50 6.61 -4.53 0.87
N ASP A 51 6.47 -4.27 2.16
CA ASP A 51 5.19 -4.30 2.86
C ASP A 51 4.68 -2.85 2.91
N LEU A 52 3.70 -2.54 2.05
CA LEU A 52 3.26 -1.17 1.86
C LEU A 52 2.57 -0.58 3.08
N HIS A 53 1.89 -1.42 3.86
CA HIS A 53 1.09 -1.00 5.00
C HIS A 53 1.04 -2.10 6.06
N SER A 54 1.52 -1.79 7.25
CA SER A 54 1.45 -2.72 8.38
C SER A 54 1.33 -1.99 9.72
N HIS A 55 0.53 -2.56 10.62
CA HIS A 55 0.43 -2.11 12.01
C HIS A 55 1.42 -2.81 12.93
N THR A 56 1.90 -4.00 12.58
CA THR A 56 2.62 -4.90 13.50
C THR A 56 4.01 -5.27 13.05
N GLN A 57 4.28 -5.35 11.73
CA GLN A 57 5.54 -5.84 11.20
C GLN A 57 6.67 -4.79 11.25
N TYR A 58 7.91 -5.26 11.17
CA TYR A 58 9.12 -4.44 11.14
C TYR A 58 9.99 -4.80 9.93
N SER A 59 10.72 -3.80 9.43
CA SER A 59 11.67 -4.00 8.34
C SER A 59 12.76 -5.02 8.72
N THR A 60 13.18 -5.78 7.70
CA THR A 60 14.30 -6.73 7.79
C THR A 60 15.37 -6.39 6.76
N VAL A 61 16.43 -7.19 6.66
CA VAL A 61 17.50 -6.97 5.68
C VAL A 61 17.01 -6.98 4.23
N ASP A 62 15.93 -7.69 3.93
CA ASP A 62 15.40 -7.87 2.58
C ASP A 62 13.96 -7.37 2.39
N THR A 63 13.32 -6.87 3.44
CA THR A 63 11.95 -6.37 3.42
C THR A 63 11.87 -4.98 4.04
N LEU A 64 11.44 -4.01 3.25
CA LEU A 64 11.00 -2.72 3.79
C LEU A 64 9.56 -2.84 4.23
N VAL A 65 9.27 -2.47 5.47
CA VAL A 65 7.92 -2.35 6.00
C VAL A 65 7.61 -0.88 6.26
N ILE A 66 6.56 -0.36 5.64
CA ILE A 66 6.03 0.97 5.94
C ILE A 66 5.01 0.82 7.05
N ARG A 67 5.40 1.22 8.26
CA ARG A 67 4.53 1.14 9.42
C ARG A 67 3.51 2.26 9.44
N ASN A 68 2.25 1.91 9.62
CA ASN A 68 1.21 2.91 9.87
C ASN A 68 1.40 3.52 11.26
N GLN A 69 1.39 4.85 11.33
CA GLN A 69 1.52 5.58 12.58
C GLN A 69 0.49 6.71 12.71
N TYR A 70 0.07 6.95 13.95
CA TYR A 70 -0.87 8.01 14.25
C TYR A 70 -0.14 9.33 14.54
N PRO A 71 -0.63 10.48 14.03
CA PRO A 71 0.15 11.72 13.99
C PRO A 71 0.70 12.20 15.33
N LEU A 72 -0.10 12.10 16.42
CA LEU A 72 0.28 12.64 17.74
C LEU A 72 1.22 11.72 18.54
N THR A 73 1.46 10.50 18.08
CA THR A 73 2.27 9.49 18.77
C THR A 73 3.31 8.83 17.87
N ALA A 74 3.53 9.39 16.69
CA ALA A 74 4.43 8.79 15.70
C ALA A 74 5.89 8.77 16.18
N ASP A 75 6.55 7.63 15.96
CA ASP A 75 7.98 7.45 16.11
C ASP A 75 8.67 7.53 14.74
N PRO A 76 9.39 8.61 14.42
CA PRO A 76 10.01 8.79 13.12
C PRO A 76 11.32 8.01 12.94
N THR A 77 11.73 7.17 13.89
CA THR A 77 12.99 6.40 13.81
C THR A 77 12.93 5.26 12.79
N LEU A 78 11.74 4.76 12.45
CA LEU A 78 11.51 3.68 11.51
C LEU A 78 10.81 4.18 10.24
N PRO A 79 10.87 3.45 9.12
CA PRO A 79 10.06 3.74 7.94
C PRO A 79 8.56 3.73 8.29
N PHE A 80 7.85 4.80 7.95
CA PHE A 80 6.46 4.95 8.34
C PHE A 80 5.60 5.68 7.30
N SER A 81 4.29 5.46 7.39
CA SER A 81 3.25 6.36 6.90
C SER A 81 2.56 7.04 8.07
N VAL A 82 2.06 8.24 7.86
CA VAL A 82 1.35 9.02 8.88
C VAL A 82 0.12 9.69 8.29
N GLY A 83 -1.02 9.48 8.93
CA GLY A 83 -2.30 10.02 8.46
C GLY A 83 -3.38 10.03 9.53
N ILE A 84 -4.47 10.73 9.23
CA ILE A 84 -5.68 10.76 10.05
C ILE A 84 -6.65 9.73 9.50
N HIS A 85 -6.76 8.61 10.19
CA HIS A 85 -7.73 7.57 9.85
C HIS A 85 -9.18 8.06 10.12
N PRO A 86 -10.16 7.75 9.26
CA PRO A 86 -11.55 8.24 9.41
C PRO A 86 -12.26 7.79 10.69
N TRP A 87 -11.68 6.86 11.47
CA TRP A 87 -12.20 6.47 12.77
C TRP A 87 -11.70 7.35 13.92
N PHE A 88 -10.61 8.12 13.74
CA PHE A 88 -9.89 8.83 14.82
C PHE A 88 -9.76 10.33 14.50
N LEU A 89 -10.92 11.01 14.35
CA LEU A 89 -10.97 12.41 13.96
C LEU A 89 -10.96 13.41 15.12
N ASP A 90 -10.82 12.94 16.34
CA ASP A 90 -10.68 13.84 17.51
C ASP A 90 -9.43 14.69 17.36
N ASN A 91 -9.56 16.00 17.65
CA ASN A 91 -8.44 16.95 17.51
C ASN A 91 -7.76 16.93 16.12
N TRP A 92 -8.52 16.69 15.05
CA TRP A 92 -7.97 16.51 13.70
C TRP A 92 -7.10 17.70 13.24
N GLN A 93 -7.35 18.93 13.70
CA GLN A 93 -6.51 20.09 13.38
C GLN A 93 -5.09 19.90 13.92
N ALA A 94 -4.95 19.52 15.20
CA ALA A 94 -3.64 19.22 15.80
C ALA A 94 -2.96 18.03 15.13
N GLN A 95 -3.74 17.04 14.69
CA GLN A 95 -3.21 15.92 13.92
C GLN A 95 -2.68 16.37 12.55
N LEU A 96 -3.36 17.30 11.84
CA LEU A 96 -2.86 17.87 10.58
C LEU A 96 -1.54 18.62 10.76
N ASP A 97 -1.42 19.43 11.82
CA ASP A 97 -0.17 20.14 12.13
C ASP A 97 0.99 19.16 12.39
N ALA A 98 0.72 18.08 13.10
CA ALA A 98 1.69 17.01 13.31
C ALA A 98 2.08 16.32 12.00
N ILE A 99 1.12 15.99 11.11
CA ILE A 99 1.39 15.41 9.80
C ILE A 99 2.26 16.37 8.96
N ALA A 100 1.93 17.66 8.92
CA ALA A 100 2.70 18.66 8.16
C ALA A 100 4.17 18.69 8.58
N THR A 101 4.45 18.49 9.88
CA THR A 101 5.81 18.39 10.41
C THR A 101 6.47 17.06 10.03
N LEU A 102 5.79 15.94 10.28
CA LEU A 102 6.31 14.58 10.08
C LEU A 102 6.47 14.22 8.59
N ALA A 103 5.63 14.77 7.73
CA ALA A 103 5.61 14.49 6.31
C ALA A 103 6.94 14.79 5.61
N SER A 104 7.72 15.74 6.10
CA SER A 104 9.04 16.07 5.56
C SER A 104 10.16 15.16 6.07
N HIS A 105 9.90 14.31 7.07
CA HIS A 105 10.91 13.42 7.62
C HIS A 105 11.38 12.38 6.59
N LEU A 106 12.68 12.03 6.62
CA LEU A 106 13.27 11.06 5.66
C LEU A 106 12.62 9.68 5.77
N ASN A 107 12.25 9.25 6.97
CA ASN A 107 11.61 7.96 7.21
C ASN A 107 10.09 7.98 6.95
N CYS A 108 9.48 9.12 6.67
CA CYS A 108 8.09 9.19 6.22
C CYS A 108 8.01 8.82 4.73
N TRP A 109 7.38 7.72 4.41
CA TRP A 109 7.29 7.17 3.05
C TRP A 109 5.98 7.50 2.34
N ALA A 110 4.92 7.73 3.12
CA ALA A 110 3.59 8.02 2.59
C ALA A 110 2.77 8.86 3.57
N ILE A 111 1.76 9.57 3.07
CA ILE A 111 0.69 10.13 3.87
C ILE A 111 -0.43 9.09 3.94
N GLY A 112 -0.79 8.69 5.12
CA GLY A 112 -1.79 7.64 5.39
C GLY A 112 -1.45 6.85 6.67
N GLU A 113 -2.36 6.07 7.12
CA GLU A 113 -3.66 5.70 6.53
C GLU A 113 -4.64 6.87 6.64
N CYS A 114 -5.28 7.25 5.54
CA CYS A 114 -6.25 8.34 5.47
C CYS A 114 -7.37 7.99 4.47
N GLY A 115 -8.51 8.64 4.52
CA GLY A 115 -9.56 8.35 3.54
C GLY A 115 -10.96 8.45 4.06
N ILE A 116 -11.85 7.54 3.60
CA ILE A 116 -13.29 7.59 3.86
C ILE A 116 -13.83 6.23 4.26
N ASP A 117 -14.56 6.18 5.37
CA ASP A 117 -15.30 5.01 5.83
C ASP A 117 -16.77 5.35 6.08
N LYS A 118 -17.68 4.82 5.27
CA LYS A 118 -19.12 5.03 5.45
C LYS A 118 -19.74 4.15 6.53
N ASN A 119 -18.97 3.30 7.20
CA ASN A 119 -19.45 2.55 8.35
C ASN A 119 -19.28 3.31 9.68
N THR A 120 -18.56 4.44 9.69
CA THR A 120 -18.43 5.26 10.89
C THR A 120 -19.64 6.18 11.06
N SER A 121 -19.84 6.69 12.28
CA SER A 121 -20.84 7.73 12.58
C SER A 121 -20.40 9.14 12.14
N THR A 122 -19.15 9.31 11.79
CA THR A 122 -18.59 10.61 11.39
C THR A 122 -19.22 11.07 10.06
N PRO A 123 -19.75 12.30 9.99
CA PRO A 123 -20.37 12.82 8.78
C PRO A 123 -19.41 12.78 7.58
N LEU A 124 -19.91 12.29 6.45
CA LEU A 124 -19.13 12.18 5.21
C LEU A 124 -18.47 13.52 4.78
N PRO A 125 -19.13 14.71 4.87
CA PRO A 125 -18.47 15.98 4.53
C PRO A 125 -17.22 16.26 5.36
N LEU A 126 -17.23 15.93 6.66
CA LEU A 126 -16.07 16.12 7.53
C LEU A 126 -14.92 15.17 7.16
N GLN A 127 -15.23 13.89 6.88
CA GLN A 127 -14.22 12.93 6.39
C GLN A 127 -13.59 13.42 5.08
N GLN A 128 -14.42 13.90 4.13
CA GLN A 128 -13.93 14.44 2.86
C GLN A 128 -13.07 15.70 3.03
N GLN A 129 -13.43 16.59 3.95
CA GLN A 129 -12.63 17.76 4.29
C GLN A 129 -11.25 17.34 4.78
N ILE A 130 -11.18 16.51 5.82
CA ILE A 130 -9.92 16.06 6.44
C ILE A 130 -9.06 15.28 5.44
N PHE A 131 -9.69 14.46 4.60
CA PHE A 131 -8.96 13.75 3.56
C PHE A 131 -8.39 14.70 2.50
N THR A 132 -9.14 15.76 2.12
CA THR A 132 -8.66 16.79 1.18
C THR A 132 -7.45 17.54 1.71
N GLU A 133 -7.41 17.89 2.99
CA GLU A 133 -6.23 18.52 3.63
C GLU A 133 -5.00 17.57 3.57
N GLN A 134 -5.18 16.29 3.83
CA GLN A 134 -4.09 15.32 3.73
C GLN A 134 -3.60 15.11 2.29
N ILE A 135 -4.50 15.18 1.30
CA ILE A 135 -4.12 15.18 -0.11
C ILE A 135 -3.23 16.40 -0.40
N ALA A 136 -3.58 17.58 0.10
CA ALA A 136 -2.78 18.79 -0.11
C ALA A 136 -1.38 18.67 0.52
N ILE A 137 -1.27 18.09 1.71
CA ILE A 137 0.03 17.83 2.35
C ILE A 137 0.85 16.85 1.49
N ALA A 138 0.26 15.74 1.04
CA ALA A 138 0.93 14.75 0.20
C ALA A 138 1.47 15.36 -1.11
N GLU A 139 0.69 16.23 -1.76
CA GLU A 139 1.12 16.96 -2.95
C GLU A 139 2.30 17.91 -2.65
N ALA A 140 2.23 18.65 -1.52
CA ALA A 140 3.28 19.60 -1.14
C ALA A 140 4.63 18.90 -0.86
N VAL A 141 4.61 17.73 -0.21
CA VAL A 141 5.82 16.96 0.12
C VAL A 141 6.19 15.93 -0.94
N GLN A 142 5.41 15.81 -2.00
CA GLN A 142 5.60 14.86 -3.10
C GLN A 142 5.66 13.39 -2.63
N LYS A 143 4.76 13.00 -1.75
CA LYS A 143 4.67 11.63 -1.22
C LYS A 143 3.35 10.96 -1.61
N PRO A 144 3.33 9.62 -1.74
CA PRO A 144 2.12 8.87 -2.05
C PRO A 144 1.10 8.93 -0.91
N LEU A 145 -0.14 8.56 -1.21
CA LEU A 145 -1.18 8.35 -0.21
C LEU A 145 -1.50 6.85 -0.07
N ILE A 146 -1.64 6.39 1.17
CA ILE A 146 -2.19 5.08 1.53
C ILE A 146 -3.63 5.33 2.00
N ILE A 147 -4.59 4.77 1.26
CA ILE A 147 -5.99 5.16 1.35
C ILE A 147 -6.84 4.07 1.96
N HIS A 148 -7.48 4.39 3.08
CA HIS A 148 -8.60 3.65 3.64
C HIS A 148 -9.89 3.96 2.89
N CYS A 149 -10.58 2.93 2.40
CA CYS A 149 -11.82 3.14 1.67
C CYS A 149 -12.85 2.05 1.96
N VAL A 150 -13.87 2.38 2.73
CA VAL A 150 -14.99 1.48 3.02
C VAL A 150 -16.29 2.05 2.47
N LYS A 151 -16.89 1.35 1.49
CA LYS A 151 -18.14 1.74 0.81
C LYS A 151 -18.15 3.16 0.20
N ALA A 152 -16.96 3.73 -0.13
CA ALA A 152 -16.78 5.11 -0.57
C ALA A 152 -15.93 5.24 -1.85
N TYR A 153 -15.91 4.22 -2.70
CA TYR A 153 -15.04 4.19 -3.90
C TYR A 153 -15.34 5.32 -4.88
N SER A 154 -16.63 5.64 -5.09
CA SER A 154 -17.07 6.78 -5.94
C SER A 154 -16.61 8.12 -5.38
N GLU A 155 -16.65 8.29 -4.07
CA GLU A 155 -16.20 9.53 -3.41
C GLU A 155 -14.69 9.69 -3.51
N VAL A 156 -13.93 8.61 -3.33
CA VAL A 156 -12.47 8.62 -3.49
C VAL A 156 -12.09 8.95 -4.93
N ILE A 157 -12.75 8.35 -5.94
CA ILE A 157 -12.54 8.67 -7.35
C ILE A 157 -12.89 10.14 -7.65
N ALA A 158 -14.03 10.62 -7.15
CA ALA A 158 -14.44 12.01 -7.34
C ALA A 158 -13.45 13.00 -6.69
N LEU A 159 -12.89 12.68 -5.53
CA LEU A 159 -11.84 13.46 -4.89
C LEU A 159 -10.56 13.47 -5.73
N ARG A 160 -10.13 12.31 -6.25
CA ARG A 160 -8.96 12.20 -7.14
C ARG A 160 -9.09 13.14 -8.34
N GLN A 161 -10.26 13.12 -8.98
CA GLN A 161 -10.55 13.98 -10.13
C GLN A 161 -10.61 15.47 -9.76
N ARG A 162 -11.31 15.80 -8.68
CA ARG A 162 -11.52 17.19 -8.24
C ARG A 162 -10.22 17.86 -7.79
N THR A 163 -9.37 17.15 -7.08
CA THR A 163 -8.10 17.69 -6.58
C THR A 163 -7.01 17.72 -7.64
N GLN A 164 -7.19 17.02 -8.76
CA GLN A 164 -6.17 16.85 -9.80
C GLN A 164 -4.81 16.41 -9.22
N ALA A 165 -4.86 15.64 -8.13
CA ALA A 165 -3.68 15.19 -7.42
C ALA A 165 -2.76 14.37 -8.33
N ARG A 166 -1.45 14.63 -8.25
CA ARG A 166 -0.42 14.01 -9.11
C ARG A 166 0.30 12.87 -8.43
N GLN A 167 0.33 12.88 -7.10
CA GLN A 167 0.99 11.84 -6.34
C GLN A 167 0.26 10.50 -6.49
N LEU A 168 1.00 9.39 -6.31
CA LEU A 168 0.43 8.07 -6.34
C LEU A 168 -0.58 7.89 -5.19
N TRP A 169 -1.75 7.38 -5.50
CA TRP A 169 -2.75 6.93 -4.52
C TRP A 169 -2.79 5.43 -4.52
N VAL A 170 -2.66 4.81 -3.34
CA VAL A 170 -2.77 3.37 -3.19
C VAL A 170 -3.92 3.06 -2.24
N LEU A 171 -4.95 2.41 -2.76
CA LEU A 171 -6.05 1.91 -1.93
C LEU A 171 -5.59 0.63 -1.25
N HIS A 172 -5.41 0.69 0.08
CA HIS A 172 -4.99 -0.46 0.86
C HIS A 172 -6.14 -1.45 1.09
N GLY A 173 -5.83 -2.69 1.47
CA GLY A 173 -6.82 -3.71 1.83
C GLY A 173 -7.84 -4.02 0.73
N PHE A 174 -7.45 -3.97 -0.55
CA PHE A 174 -8.42 -4.15 -1.64
C PHE A 174 -9.07 -5.53 -1.62
N ARG A 175 -10.42 -5.56 -1.52
CA ARG A 175 -11.24 -6.79 -1.46
C ARG A 175 -12.54 -6.65 -2.26
N LYS A 176 -12.47 -6.07 -3.47
CA LYS A 176 -13.65 -5.84 -4.30
C LYS A 176 -13.57 -6.58 -5.64
N ASN A 177 -14.66 -6.46 -6.38
CA ASN A 177 -14.82 -7.11 -7.69
C ASN A 177 -14.04 -6.40 -8.80
N LEU A 178 -13.98 -7.05 -9.96
CA LEU A 178 -13.27 -6.57 -11.14
C LEU A 178 -13.73 -5.18 -11.61
N PRO A 179 -15.04 -4.85 -11.72
CA PRO A 179 -15.47 -3.52 -12.11
C PRO A 179 -14.97 -2.41 -11.18
N THR A 180 -14.96 -2.64 -9.87
CA THR A 180 -14.43 -1.67 -8.89
C THR A 180 -12.92 -1.49 -9.07
N ALA A 181 -12.18 -2.58 -9.25
CA ALA A 181 -10.73 -2.51 -9.51
C ALA A 181 -10.43 -1.72 -10.79
N GLN A 182 -11.14 -2.01 -11.88
CA GLN A 182 -10.98 -1.31 -13.16
C GLN A 182 -11.29 0.20 -13.02
N ALA A 183 -12.34 0.56 -12.31
CA ALA A 183 -12.69 1.96 -12.07
C ALA A 183 -11.59 2.70 -11.31
N LEU A 184 -11.02 2.11 -10.25
CA LEU A 184 -9.93 2.70 -9.48
C LEU A 184 -8.66 2.87 -10.34
N LEU A 185 -8.22 1.81 -11.00
CA LEU A 185 -7.03 1.81 -11.85
C LEU A 185 -7.14 2.79 -13.02
N SER A 186 -8.33 2.92 -13.66
CA SER A 186 -8.55 3.86 -14.75
C SER A 186 -8.45 5.34 -14.31
N HIS A 187 -8.56 5.60 -13.00
CA HIS A 187 -8.35 6.92 -12.40
C HIS A 187 -6.97 7.08 -11.73
N GLY A 188 -6.02 6.17 -12.02
CA GLY A 188 -4.67 6.23 -11.49
C GLY A 188 -4.58 5.95 -9.99
N ILE A 189 -5.51 5.15 -9.44
CA ILE A 189 -5.50 4.68 -8.07
C ILE A 189 -5.03 3.23 -8.06
N ALA A 190 -3.88 2.98 -7.49
CA ALA A 190 -3.27 1.67 -7.34
C ALA A 190 -3.99 0.85 -6.25
N LEU A 191 -3.78 -0.46 -6.26
CA LEU A 191 -4.41 -1.41 -5.36
C LEU A 191 -3.36 -2.15 -4.53
N SER A 192 -3.57 -2.26 -3.23
CA SER A 192 -2.76 -3.11 -2.36
C SER A 192 -3.57 -4.33 -1.91
N PHE A 193 -2.94 -5.50 -1.98
CA PHE A 193 -3.54 -6.80 -1.68
C PHE A 193 -2.93 -7.37 -0.40
N GLY A 194 -3.78 -7.60 0.60
CA GLY A 194 -3.40 -8.27 1.84
C GLY A 194 -3.73 -9.77 1.82
N ALA A 195 -3.69 -10.40 3.01
CA ALA A 195 -3.90 -11.83 3.24
C ALA A 195 -5.14 -12.44 2.58
N ALA A 196 -6.16 -11.62 2.30
CA ALA A 196 -7.40 -12.09 1.66
C ALA A 196 -7.15 -12.72 0.27
N VAL A 197 -6.15 -12.24 -0.48
CA VAL A 197 -5.87 -12.78 -1.82
C VAL A 197 -5.46 -14.24 -1.80
N LEU A 198 -4.89 -14.72 -0.70
CA LEU A 198 -4.47 -16.12 -0.54
C LEU A 198 -5.66 -17.11 -0.52
N ARG A 199 -6.87 -16.64 -0.17
CA ARG A 199 -8.04 -17.49 0.12
C ARG A 199 -9.29 -17.14 -0.68
N ASP A 200 -9.34 -15.98 -1.33
CA ASP A 200 -10.51 -15.54 -2.09
C ASP A 200 -10.30 -15.73 -3.61
N PRO A 201 -10.90 -16.77 -4.23
CA PRO A 201 -10.74 -17.02 -5.66
C PRO A 201 -11.22 -15.88 -6.55
N LYS A 202 -12.20 -15.08 -6.10
CA LYS A 202 -12.69 -13.92 -6.86
C LYS A 202 -11.64 -12.81 -6.86
N LEU A 203 -10.97 -12.60 -5.74
CA LEU A 203 -9.89 -11.63 -5.62
C LEU A 203 -8.66 -12.07 -6.43
N GLN A 204 -8.34 -13.37 -6.42
CA GLN A 204 -7.31 -13.97 -7.28
C GLN A 204 -7.60 -13.73 -8.77
N GLN A 205 -8.85 -13.93 -9.18
CA GLN A 205 -9.26 -13.66 -10.57
C GLN A 205 -9.11 -12.17 -10.93
N VAL A 206 -9.45 -11.24 -10.02
CA VAL A 206 -9.23 -9.81 -10.23
C VAL A 206 -7.75 -9.52 -10.45
N PHE A 207 -6.88 -10.05 -9.58
CA PHE A 207 -5.44 -9.90 -9.70
C PHE A 207 -4.95 -10.44 -11.05
N GLN A 208 -5.25 -11.69 -11.39
CA GLN A 208 -4.84 -12.32 -12.64
C GLN A 208 -5.29 -11.54 -13.87
N THR A 209 -6.55 -11.08 -13.89
CA THR A 209 -7.13 -10.35 -15.03
C THR A 209 -6.44 -9.02 -15.30
N LEU A 210 -6.04 -8.32 -14.26
CA LEU A 210 -5.56 -6.92 -14.36
C LEU A 210 -4.04 -6.80 -14.32
N TYR A 211 -3.35 -7.73 -13.67
CA TYR A 211 -1.92 -7.66 -13.45
C TYR A 211 -1.11 -7.42 -14.74
N PRO A 212 -1.36 -8.14 -15.88
CA PRO A 212 -0.56 -7.97 -17.09
C PRO A 212 -0.56 -6.56 -17.67
N ARG A 213 -1.59 -5.76 -17.32
CA ARG A 213 -1.75 -4.39 -17.80
C ARG A 213 -1.36 -3.33 -16.77
N TYR A 214 -1.42 -3.67 -15.48
CA TYR A 214 -1.32 -2.72 -14.37
C TYR A 214 -0.31 -3.17 -13.31
N ASP A 215 0.76 -3.88 -13.69
CA ASP A 215 1.76 -4.41 -12.76
C ASP A 215 2.39 -3.37 -11.83
N ASP A 216 2.69 -2.16 -12.35
CA ASP A 216 3.22 -1.05 -11.56
C ASP A 216 2.20 -0.42 -10.56
N TYR A 217 0.92 -0.83 -10.65
CA TYR A 217 -0.17 -0.35 -9.80
C TYR A 217 -0.63 -1.39 -8.78
N PHE A 218 0.11 -2.48 -8.60
CA PHE A 218 -0.21 -3.53 -7.65
C PHE A 218 0.83 -3.61 -6.55
N PHE A 219 0.35 -3.58 -5.31
CA PHE A 219 1.15 -3.63 -4.10
C PHE A 219 0.68 -4.78 -3.20
N PHE A 220 1.52 -5.11 -2.21
CA PHE A 220 1.20 -6.08 -1.18
C PHE A 220 1.41 -5.47 0.20
N GLU A 221 0.63 -5.96 1.16
CA GLU A 221 0.64 -5.49 2.52
C GLU A 221 0.25 -6.59 3.51
N THR A 222 0.68 -6.45 4.74
CA THR A 222 0.24 -7.33 5.81
C THR A 222 -0.93 -6.76 6.61
N ASP A 223 -1.09 -5.44 6.69
CA ASP A 223 -2.07 -4.77 7.53
C ASP A 223 -1.94 -5.24 8.99
N ASP A 224 -2.97 -5.86 9.58
CA ASP A 224 -2.94 -6.49 10.90
C ASP A 224 -2.65 -8.01 10.85
N ALA A 225 -2.42 -8.58 9.67
CA ALA A 225 -2.23 -10.03 9.55
C ALA A 225 -0.87 -10.50 10.10
N GLU A 226 -0.88 -11.56 10.89
CA GLU A 226 0.33 -12.30 11.28
C GLU A 226 0.86 -13.12 10.10
N LEU A 227 1.44 -12.45 9.13
CA LEU A 227 1.86 -12.99 7.85
C LEU A 227 3.18 -12.35 7.43
N ASN A 228 4.06 -13.12 6.80
CA ASN A 228 5.22 -12.54 6.12
C ASN A 228 4.78 -12.08 4.72
N VAL A 229 5.00 -10.81 4.38
CA VAL A 229 4.62 -10.24 3.07
C VAL A 229 5.20 -11.02 1.89
N LYS A 230 6.35 -11.69 2.06
CA LYS A 230 6.95 -12.56 1.02
C LYS A 230 6.02 -13.65 0.55
N THR A 231 5.14 -14.17 1.43
CA THR A 231 4.12 -15.15 1.06
C THR A 231 3.17 -14.61 0.00
N LEU A 232 2.82 -13.33 0.08
CA LEU A 232 1.96 -12.68 -0.92
C LEU A 232 2.68 -12.52 -2.26
N TYR A 233 3.95 -12.16 -2.26
CA TYR A 233 4.77 -12.08 -3.47
C TYR A 233 4.93 -13.46 -4.13
N GLN A 234 5.26 -14.49 -3.36
CA GLN A 234 5.39 -15.86 -3.88
C GLN A 234 4.06 -16.36 -4.47
N PHE A 235 2.96 -16.06 -3.78
CA PHE A 235 1.63 -16.42 -4.27
C PHE A 235 1.28 -15.69 -5.57
N ALA A 236 1.59 -14.40 -5.68
CA ALA A 236 1.38 -13.63 -6.90
C ALA A 236 2.17 -14.21 -8.09
N GLU A 237 3.42 -14.65 -7.88
CA GLU A 237 4.19 -15.34 -8.91
C GLU A 237 3.54 -16.65 -9.36
N HIS A 238 3.03 -17.42 -8.43
CA HIS A 238 2.28 -18.63 -8.76
C HIS A 238 1.05 -18.31 -9.62
N LEU A 239 0.27 -17.31 -9.25
CA LEU A 239 -0.91 -16.87 -10.03
C LEU A 239 -0.54 -16.42 -11.45
N LYS A 240 0.59 -15.75 -11.64
CA LYS A 240 1.10 -15.33 -12.94
C LYS A 240 1.50 -16.54 -13.82
N ALA A 241 2.19 -17.50 -13.23
CA ALA A 241 2.66 -18.70 -13.94
C ALA A 241 1.51 -19.58 -14.43
N THR A 242 0.34 -19.53 -13.78
CA THR A 242 -0.86 -20.32 -14.14
C THR A 242 -1.71 -19.71 -15.27
N GLN A 243 -1.34 -18.56 -15.78
CA GLN A 243 -2.06 -17.86 -16.89
C GLN A 243 -1.59 -18.29 -18.30
N LYS A 244 -0.72 -19.29 -18.41
CA LYS A 244 -0.18 -19.78 -19.69
C LYS A 244 -1.10 -20.81 -20.35
#